data_f27fce5f658b3b07c580d9169e106bf5
#
_entry.id   f27fce5f658b3b07c580d9169e106bf5
#
_cell.length_a   1.000
_cell.length_b   1.000
_cell.length_c   1.000
_cell.angle_alpha   90.00
_cell.angle_beta   90.00
_cell.angle_gamma   90.00
#
_symmetry.space_group_name_H-M   'P 1'
#
loop_
_entity.id
_entity.type
_entity.pdbx_description
1 polymer ?
#
loop_
_entity_poly.entity_id
_entity_poly.type
_entity_poly.pdbx_seq_one_letter_code
_entity_poly.pdbx_strand_id
1 'polypeptide(L)'
;FILNNERLGMVRQWQELLHGERYSHSWSDALPDFVKLAEAYGIKGIRCEDPSKLDDSIREMIEYPGPVIFDCLVERHENCFPMIPSGKAHNEMILGEQTEENRISDDGAVLV
;
A
#
# COMPACT_ATOMS: atom_id res chain seq x y z
N PHE A 1 6.90 2.58 12.13
CA PHE A 1 6.49 3.39 10.98
C PHE A 1 5.47 2.62 10.16
N ILE A 2 4.25 3.14 10.04
CA ILE A 2 3.14 2.53 9.30
C ILE A 2 2.95 3.30 7.99
N LEU A 3 3.15 2.63 6.85
CA LEU A 3 2.72 3.14 5.55
C LEU A 3 1.24 2.78 5.38
N ASN A 4 0.38 3.72 5.78
CA ASN A 4 -1.05 3.47 5.90
C ASN A 4 -1.77 3.85 4.61
N ASN A 5 -1.99 2.89 3.75
CA ASN A 5 -2.81 3.04 2.54
C ASN A 5 -4.27 2.56 2.73
N GLU A 6 -4.66 2.15 3.94
CA GLU A 6 -5.98 1.60 4.27
C GLU A 6 -6.37 0.38 3.41
N ARG A 7 -5.36 -0.31 2.86
CA ARG A 7 -5.55 -1.44 1.95
C ARG A 7 -4.64 -2.59 2.32
N LEU A 8 -5.04 -3.78 1.97
CA LEU A 8 -4.13 -4.89 1.73
C LEU A 8 -3.59 -4.72 0.30
N GLY A 9 -2.56 -3.85 0.16
CA GLY A 9 -2.16 -3.25 -1.11
C GLY A 9 -1.86 -4.28 -2.20
N MET A 10 -1.08 -5.31 -1.91
CA MET A 10 -0.75 -6.34 -2.89
C MET A 10 -1.97 -7.19 -3.27
N VAL A 11 -2.86 -7.50 -2.32
CA VAL A 11 -4.13 -8.21 -2.60
C VAL A 11 -5.00 -7.37 -3.53
N ARG A 12 -5.14 -6.08 -3.24
CA ARG A 12 -5.87 -5.14 -4.10
C ARG A 12 -5.28 -5.09 -5.51
N GLN A 13 -3.97 -4.98 -5.65
CA GLN A 13 -3.28 -4.92 -6.94
C GLN A 13 -3.57 -6.17 -7.79
N TRP A 14 -3.56 -7.34 -7.20
CA TRP A 14 -3.91 -8.57 -7.91
C TRP A 14 -5.37 -8.60 -8.33
N GLN A 15 -6.27 -8.15 -7.47
CA GLN A 15 -7.70 -8.04 -7.81
C GLN A 15 -7.92 -7.07 -8.98
N GLU A 16 -7.18 -5.98 -9.00
CA GLU A 16 -7.23 -5.00 -10.08
C GLU A 16 -6.68 -5.56 -11.39
N LEU A 17 -5.42 -6.01 -11.38
CA LEU A 17 -4.70 -6.36 -12.61
C LEU A 17 -5.09 -7.72 -13.19
N LEU A 18 -5.46 -8.69 -12.35
CA LEU A 18 -5.63 -10.08 -12.74
C LEU A 18 -7.06 -10.61 -12.57
N HIS A 19 -7.91 -9.90 -11.85
CA HIS A 19 -9.27 -10.38 -11.54
C HIS A 19 -10.36 -9.39 -11.92
N GLY A 20 -10.11 -8.52 -12.91
CA GLY A 20 -11.10 -7.60 -13.48
C GLY A 20 -11.72 -6.67 -12.44
N GLU A 21 -10.87 -6.10 -11.56
CA GLU A 21 -11.28 -5.14 -10.52
C GLU A 21 -12.35 -5.66 -9.55
N ARG A 22 -12.44 -6.98 -9.40
CA ARG A 22 -13.37 -7.61 -8.45
C ARG A 22 -12.79 -7.58 -7.04
N TYR A 23 -12.86 -6.42 -6.40
CA TYR A 23 -12.35 -6.19 -5.06
C TYR A 23 -13.16 -6.93 -4.00
N SER A 24 -12.49 -7.64 -3.12
CA SER A 24 -13.10 -8.34 -2.01
C SER A 24 -12.15 -8.36 -0.81
N HIS A 25 -12.60 -7.80 0.31
CA HIS A 25 -11.89 -7.79 1.60
C HIS A 25 -10.45 -7.24 1.56
N SER A 26 -10.10 -6.44 0.55
CA SER A 26 -8.80 -5.78 0.44
C SER A 26 -8.80 -4.35 0.96
N TRP A 27 -9.97 -3.84 1.32
CA TRP A 27 -10.15 -2.54 1.94
C TRP A 27 -10.44 -2.69 3.42
N SER A 28 -9.80 -1.86 4.23
CA SER A 28 -10.02 -1.81 5.67
C SER A 28 -10.45 -0.38 6.06
N ASP A 29 -11.75 -0.19 6.22
CA ASP A 29 -12.36 1.06 6.69
C ASP A 29 -12.50 1.12 8.22
N ALA A 30 -12.20 0.01 8.89
CA ALA A 30 -12.27 -0.14 10.35
C ALA A 30 -10.88 -0.23 10.99
N LEU A 31 -9.91 0.51 10.44
CA LEU A 31 -8.58 0.60 11.06
C LEU A 31 -8.66 1.32 12.41
N PRO A 32 -7.85 0.90 13.39
CA PRO A 32 -7.75 1.64 14.65
C PRO A 32 -7.13 3.03 14.38
N ASP A 33 -7.46 3.98 15.22
CA ASP A 33 -6.68 5.22 15.31
C ASP A 33 -5.34 4.91 15.94
N PHE A 34 -4.28 4.85 15.13
CA PHE A 34 -2.94 4.47 15.57
C PHE A 34 -2.31 5.46 16.53
N VAL A 35 -2.72 6.75 16.48
CA VAL A 35 -2.27 7.75 17.46
C VAL A 35 -2.89 7.46 18.83
N LYS A 36 -4.19 7.21 18.88
CA LYS A 36 -4.85 6.81 20.13
C LYS A 36 -4.37 5.46 20.66
N LEU A 37 -4.02 4.55 19.75
CA LEU A 37 -3.42 3.29 20.14
C LEU A 37 -2.06 3.51 20.83
N ALA A 38 -1.22 4.38 20.29
CA ALA A 38 0.04 4.77 20.92
C ALA A 38 -0.19 5.38 22.30
N GLU A 39 -1.13 6.30 22.41
CA GLU A 39 -1.52 6.93 23.68
C GLU A 39 -1.97 5.90 24.72
N ALA A 40 -2.76 4.91 24.31
CA ALA A 40 -3.22 3.84 25.20
C ALA A 40 -2.06 2.99 25.76
N TYR A 41 -0.96 2.88 25.03
CA TYR A 41 0.26 2.24 25.51
C TYR A 41 1.22 3.20 26.24
N GLY A 42 0.84 4.47 26.40
CA GLY A 42 1.70 5.48 27.05
C GLY A 42 2.93 5.87 26.22
N ILE A 43 2.85 5.72 24.91
CA ILE A 43 3.93 6.08 23.96
C ILE A 43 3.48 7.18 23.01
N LYS A 44 4.43 7.78 22.29
CA LYS A 44 4.12 8.85 21.35
C LYS A 44 3.47 8.32 20.08
N GLY A 45 2.37 8.94 19.69
CA GLY A 45 1.75 8.77 18.38
C GLY A 45 1.99 9.99 17.49
N ILE A 46 2.33 9.78 16.24
CA ILE A 46 2.46 10.82 15.21
C ILE A 46 1.62 10.40 14.02
N ARG A 47 0.85 11.34 13.44
CA ARG A 47 0.17 11.13 12.16
C ARG A 47 0.63 12.17 11.15
N CYS A 48 0.92 11.73 9.93
CA CYS A 48 1.24 12.61 8.81
C CYS A 48 0.34 12.29 7.63
N GLU A 49 -0.41 13.32 7.19
CA GLU A 49 -1.34 13.27 6.05
C GLU A 49 -0.92 14.24 4.94
N ASP A 50 -0.03 15.19 5.28
CA ASP A 50 0.41 16.25 4.39
C ASP A 50 1.87 16.00 3.99
N PRO A 51 2.14 15.74 2.70
CA PRO A 51 3.51 15.50 2.21
C PRO A 51 4.50 16.63 2.56
N SER A 52 4.02 17.87 2.66
CA SER A 52 4.87 19.02 3.01
C SER A 52 5.41 18.97 4.45
N LYS A 53 4.79 18.17 5.31
CA LYS A 53 5.18 17.99 6.72
C LYS A 53 5.93 16.69 6.97
N LEU A 54 6.13 15.87 5.94
CA LEU A 54 6.68 14.54 6.08
C LEU A 54 8.08 14.56 6.70
N ASP A 55 8.98 15.41 6.20
CA ASP A 55 10.35 15.49 6.68
C ASP A 55 10.43 15.91 8.16
N ASP A 56 9.61 16.87 8.58
CA ASP A 56 9.56 17.32 9.96
C ASP A 56 8.97 16.23 10.88
N SER A 57 7.94 15.53 10.42
CA SER A 57 7.33 14.42 11.16
C SER A 57 8.29 13.23 11.32
N ILE A 58 9.07 12.91 10.29
CA ILE A 58 10.10 11.87 10.34
C ILE A 58 11.20 12.28 11.33
N ARG A 59 11.62 13.54 11.28
CA ARG A 59 12.64 14.06 12.20
C ARG A 59 12.14 14.00 13.63
N GLU A 60 10.91 14.42 13.89
CA GLU A 60 10.28 14.33 15.21
C GLU A 60 10.26 12.88 15.72
N MET A 61 9.94 11.90 14.86
CA MET A 61 9.96 10.49 15.21
C MET A 61 11.38 10.01 15.60
N ILE A 62 12.41 10.41 14.83
CA ILE A 62 13.79 9.98 15.04
C ILE A 62 14.40 10.62 16.31
N GLU A 63 14.10 11.89 16.55
CA GLU A 63 14.66 12.66 17.67
C GLU A 63 13.94 12.38 19.00
N TYR A 64 12.77 11.76 18.97
CA TYR A 64 12.04 11.46 20.19
C TYR A 64 12.76 10.37 21.00
N PRO A 65 13.04 10.60 22.30
CA PRO A 65 13.87 9.70 23.12
C PRO A 65 13.13 8.47 23.66
N GLY A 66 12.09 8.01 23.00
CA GLY A 66 11.25 6.90 23.43
C GLY A 66 10.59 6.15 22.27
N PRO A 67 9.76 5.16 22.54
CA PRO A 67 9.03 4.46 21.48
C PRO A 67 7.99 5.37 20.84
N VAL A 68 7.80 5.21 19.53
CA VAL A 68 6.89 6.00 18.72
C VAL A 68 6.09 5.06 17.79
N ILE A 69 4.81 5.34 17.60
CA ILE A 69 4.05 4.85 16.45
C ILE A 69 3.84 6.03 15.51
N PHE A 70 4.34 5.89 14.28
CA PHE A 70 4.13 6.89 13.23
C PHE A 70 3.19 6.34 12.17
N ASP A 71 2.02 6.96 12.05
CA ASP A 71 0.98 6.65 11.08
C ASP A 71 1.10 7.61 9.90
N CYS A 72 1.75 7.16 8.82
CA CYS A 72 1.94 7.92 7.60
C CYS A 72 0.88 7.51 6.58
N LEU A 73 -0.09 8.39 6.31
CA LEU A 73 -1.07 8.15 5.28
C LEU A 73 -0.41 8.29 3.90
N VAL A 74 -0.60 7.27 3.07
CA VAL A 74 -0.05 7.22 1.72
C VAL A 74 -1.14 6.93 0.69
N GLU A 75 -0.79 7.05 -0.59
CA GLU A 75 -1.73 6.80 -1.69
C GLU A 75 -2.35 5.39 -1.59
N ARG A 76 -3.66 5.33 -1.78
CA ARG A 76 -4.47 4.10 -1.59
C ARG A 76 -4.42 3.16 -2.78
N HIS A 77 -4.19 3.70 -3.96
CA HIS A 77 -4.34 2.99 -5.23
C HIS A 77 -3.01 2.77 -5.97
N GLU A 78 -1.90 3.17 -5.35
CA GLU A 78 -0.58 2.96 -5.93
C GLU A 78 -0.28 1.48 -6.09
N ASN A 79 0.17 1.10 -7.28
CA ASN A 79 0.58 -0.25 -7.62
C ASN A 79 2.10 -0.39 -7.57
N CYS A 80 2.58 -1.59 -7.22
CA CYS A 80 4.00 -1.89 -7.21
C CYS A 80 4.43 -2.42 -8.58
N PHE A 81 5.22 -1.65 -9.30
CA PHE A 81 5.83 -2.03 -10.56
C PHE A 81 7.37 -1.94 -10.49
N PRO A 82 8.11 -2.76 -11.26
CA PRO A 82 7.63 -3.82 -12.15
C PRO A 82 7.10 -5.04 -11.41
N MET A 83 6.17 -5.77 -12.03
CA MET A 83 5.57 -6.97 -11.46
C MET A 83 5.64 -8.12 -12.47
N ILE A 84 6.07 -9.30 -12.02
CA ILE A 84 6.04 -10.53 -12.82
C ILE A 84 4.77 -11.31 -12.45
N PRO A 85 3.80 -11.45 -13.35
CA PRO A 85 2.62 -12.27 -13.09
C PRO A 85 3.00 -13.74 -12.86
N SER A 86 2.16 -14.45 -12.13
CA SER A 86 2.36 -15.88 -11.89
C SER A 86 2.47 -16.65 -13.21
N GLY A 87 3.47 -17.52 -13.32
CA GLY A 87 3.73 -18.32 -14.51
C GLY A 87 4.42 -17.60 -15.67
N LYS A 88 4.77 -16.32 -15.53
CA LYS A 88 5.45 -15.53 -16.54
C LYS A 88 6.97 -15.47 -16.31
N ALA A 89 7.71 -15.21 -17.40
CA ALA A 89 9.15 -15.01 -17.33
C ALA A 89 9.50 -13.53 -17.03
N HIS A 90 10.77 -13.27 -16.66
CA HIS A 90 11.23 -11.92 -16.32
C HIS A 90 11.07 -10.90 -17.45
N ASN A 91 11.17 -11.33 -18.69
CA ASN A 91 10.96 -10.48 -19.88
C ASN A 91 9.47 -10.21 -20.19
N GLU A 92 8.57 -10.85 -19.46
CA GLU A 92 7.11 -10.66 -19.56
C GLU A 92 6.55 -9.87 -18.37
N MET A 93 7.40 -9.13 -17.66
CA MET A 93 6.98 -8.33 -16.52
C MET A 93 6.11 -7.14 -16.95
N ILE A 94 5.16 -6.79 -16.10
CA ILE A 94 4.35 -5.59 -16.22
C ILE A 94 5.19 -4.42 -15.66
N LEU A 95 5.46 -3.43 -16.50
CA LEU A 95 6.36 -2.31 -16.15
C LEU A 95 5.64 -1.09 -15.57
N GLY A 96 4.33 -1.00 -15.73
CA GLY A 96 3.52 0.13 -15.30
C GLY A 96 2.04 -0.13 -15.48
N GLU A 97 1.20 0.89 -15.34
CA GLU A 97 -0.22 0.79 -15.57
C GLU A 97 -0.51 0.21 -16.96
N GLN A 98 -1.47 -0.71 -17.01
CA GLN A 98 -1.83 -1.35 -18.28
C GLN A 98 -2.67 -0.38 -19.12
N THR A 99 -2.06 0.14 -20.16
CA THR A 99 -2.81 0.74 -21.27
C THR A 99 -3.40 -0.38 -22.13
N GLU A 100 -4.38 -0.07 -23.00
CA GLU A 100 -4.97 -1.08 -23.91
C GLU A 100 -3.91 -1.82 -24.76
N GLU A 101 -2.81 -1.17 -25.06
CA GLU A 101 -1.66 -1.74 -25.81
C GLU A 101 -0.83 -2.73 -24.98
N ASN A 102 -0.87 -2.64 -23.64
CA ASN A 102 -0.06 -3.45 -22.73
C ASN A 102 -0.86 -4.54 -22.02
N ARG A 103 -2.15 -4.70 -22.31
CA ARG A 103 -2.95 -5.78 -21.72
C ARG A 103 -2.40 -7.12 -22.17
N ILE A 104 -2.03 -7.95 -21.19
CA ILE A 104 -1.74 -9.36 -21.44
C ILE A 104 -2.99 -9.95 -22.04
N SER A 105 -2.89 -10.55 -23.24
CA SER A 105 -4.01 -11.23 -23.87
C SER A 105 -4.64 -12.23 -22.90
N ASP A 106 -5.97 -12.36 -22.94
CA ASP A 106 -6.77 -13.20 -22.03
C ASP A 106 -6.36 -14.69 -22.01
N ASP A 107 -5.51 -15.10 -22.96
CA ASP A 107 -4.96 -16.46 -23.07
C ASP A 107 -4.05 -16.85 -21.89
N GLY A 108 -3.61 -15.90 -21.07
CA GLY A 108 -2.86 -16.12 -19.84
C GLY A 108 -3.71 -16.20 -18.56
N ALA A 109 -5.00 -15.89 -18.65
CA ALA A 109 -5.89 -15.82 -17.48
C ALA A 109 -6.52 -17.17 -17.10
N VAL A 110 -6.19 -18.26 -17.79
CA VAL A 110 -6.66 -19.60 -17.46
C VAL A 110 -5.60 -20.30 -16.58
N LEU A 111 -5.51 -19.92 -15.33
CA LEU A 111 -4.92 -20.79 -14.31
C LEU A 111 -5.67 -20.62 -12.99
N VAL A 112 -6.49 -21.65 -12.74
CA VAL A 112 -7.12 -22.09 -11.48
C VAL A 112 -8.44 -21.45 -11.15
#